data_834d0bc13070963eb13803a742ff5d8e
#
_entry.id   834d0bc13070963eb13803a742ff5d8e
#
_cell.length_a   1.000
_cell.length_b   1.000
_cell.length_c   1.000
_cell.angle_alpha   90.00
_cell.angle_beta   90.00
_cell.angle_gamma   90.00
#
_symmetry.space_group_name_H-M   'P 1'
#
loop_
_entity.id
_entity.type
_entity.pdbx_description
1 polymer ?
#
loop_
_entity_poly.entity_id
_entity_poly.type
_entity_poly.pdbx_seq_one_letter_code
_entity_poly.pdbx_strand_id
1 'polypeptide(L)' 'MFVELVYDKRNVEGLPSAKSIILNELTKRVHRIFPDADVMVKPMQANALNNNCTKMEKERLNRMLEEIFGESDMWLVSD' A
#
# COMPACT_ATOMS: atom_id res chain seq x y z
N MET A 1 7.46 -10.99 -8.91
CA MET A 1 7.62 -9.83 -8.01
C MET A 1 6.50 -9.80 -6.99
N PHE A 2 6.81 -9.52 -5.73
CA PHE A 2 5.80 -9.29 -4.71
C PHE A 2 6.01 -7.96 -4.01
N VAL A 3 4.91 -7.38 -3.52
CA VAL A 3 4.92 -6.16 -2.72
C VAL A 3 3.99 -6.41 -1.53
N GLU A 4 4.52 -6.31 -0.32
CA GLU A 4 3.73 -6.44 0.90
C GLU A 4 3.84 -5.16 1.70
N LEU A 5 2.71 -4.49 1.88
CA LEU A 5 2.64 -3.30 2.73
C LEU A 5 2.18 -3.71 4.13
N VAL A 6 3.03 -3.45 5.11
CA VAL A 6 2.68 -3.60 6.52
C VAL A 6 2.34 -2.21 7.05
N TYR A 7 1.15 -2.04 7.57
CA TYR A 7 0.70 -0.76 8.09
C TYR A 7 0.32 -0.85 9.56
N ASP A 8 0.46 0.26 10.26
CA ASP A 8 0.06 0.35 11.66
C ASP A 8 -1.46 0.49 11.73
N LYS A 9 -2.12 -0.53 12.28
CA LYS A 9 -3.57 -0.58 12.37
C LYS A 9 -4.16 0.56 13.21
N ARG A 10 -3.35 1.19 14.06
CA ARG A 10 -3.79 2.34 14.87
C ARG A 10 -4.05 3.57 14.02
N ASN A 11 -3.38 3.68 12.87
CA ASN A 11 -3.57 4.82 11.95
C ASN A 11 -4.92 4.79 11.25
N VAL A 12 -5.58 3.63 11.24
CA VAL A 12 -6.87 3.45 10.56
C VAL A 12 -7.94 2.94 11.53
N GLU A 13 -7.75 3.20 12.80
CA GLU A 13 -8.69 2.84 13.84
C GLU A 13 -10.03 3.56 13.57
N GLY A 14 -11.12 2.81 13.62
CA GLY A 14 -12.42 3.35 13.26
C GLY A 14 -12.82 3.14 11.80
N LEU A 15 -11.94 2.55 10.99
CA LEU A 15 -12.24 2.19 9.60
C LEU A 15 -12.28 0.67 9.46
N PRO A 16 -13.45 0.04 9.63
CA PRO A 16 -13.55 -1.43 9.62
C PRO A 16 -13.08 -2.07 8.31
N SER A 17 -13.21 -1.37 7.20
CA SER A 17 -12.81 -1.88 5.88
C SER A 17 -11.44 -1.38 5.42
N ALA A 18 -10.63 -0.84 6.34
CA ALA A 18 -9.35 -0.22 5.99
C ALA A 18 -8.44 -1.16 5.21
N LYS A 19 -8.33 -2.42 5.63
CA LYS A 19 -7.49 -3.39 4.95
C LYS A 19 -7.89 -3.56 3.48
N SER A 20 -9.17 -3.72 3.21
CA SER A 20 -9.70 -3.88 1.85
C SER A 20 -9.49 -2.62 1.03
N ILE A 21 -9.73 -1.45 1.62
CA ILE A 21 -9.56 -0.17 0.94
C ILE A 21 -8.09 0.02 0.56
N ILE A 22 -7.18 -0.20 1.50
CA ILE A 22 -5.74 -0.07 1.26
C ILE A 22 -5.29 -1.07 0.20
N LEU A 23 -5.71 -2.32 0.31
CA LEU A 23 -5.34 -3.36 -0.65
C LEU A 23 -5.80 -3.01 -2.06
N ASN A 24 -7.04 -2.56 -2.22
CA ASN A 24 -7.57 -2.20 -3.53
C ASN A 24 -6.81 -1.03 -4.14
N GLU A 25 -6.56 0.02 -3.38
CA GLU A 25 -5.84 1.19 -3.88
C GLU A 25 -4.39 0.85 -4.21
N LEU A 26 -3.72 0.12 -3.32
CA LEU A 26 -2.34 -0.29 -3.52
C LEU A 26 -2.20 -1.18 -4.76
N THR A 27 -3.08 -2.18 -4.90
CA THR A 27 -3.08 -3.08 -6.04
C THR A 27 -3.26 -2.31 -7.34
N LYS A 28 -4.23 -1.40 -7.37
CA LYS A 28 -4.52 -0.58 -8.53
C LYS A 28 -3.28 0.22 -8.96
N ARG A 29 -2.59 0.85 -8.01
CA ARG A 29 -1.44 1.69 -8.32
C ARG A 29 -0.20 0.88 -8.65
N VAL A 30 0.05 -0.21 -7.94
CA VAL A 30 1.19 -1.09 -8.22
C VAL A 30 1.04 -1.69 -9.62
N HIS A 31 -0.14 -2.13 -10.01
CA HIS A 31 -0.37 -2.73 -11.31
C HIS A 31 -0.25 -1.76 -12.49
N ARG A 32 -0.26 -0.46 -12.23
CA ARG A 32 0.05 0.54 -13.27
C ARG A 32 1.52 0.52 -13.65
N ILE A 33 2.39 0.16 -12.70
CA ILE A 33 3.83 0.12 -12.89
C ILE A 33 4.31 -1.31 -13.12
N PHE A 34 3.79 -2.24 -12.33
CA PHE A 34 4.18 -3.64 -12.32
C PHE A 34 2.94 -4.53 -12.42
N PRO A 35 2.40 -4.75 -13.63
CA PRO A 35 1.11 -5.47 -13.79
C PRO A 35 1.14 -6.92 -13.33
N ASP A 36 2.33 -7.53 -13.22
CA ASP A 36 2.46 -8.92 -12.78
C ASP A 36 2.81 -9.05 -11.30
N ALA A 37 2.82 -7.95 -10.55
CA ALA A 37 3.18 -7.99 -9.14
C ALA A 37 2.07 -8.58 -8.28
N ASP A 38 2.46 -9.40 -7.31
CA ASP A 38 1.57 -9.87 -6.26
C ASP A 38 1.55 -8.81 -5.16
N VAL A 39 0.37 -8.33 -4.81
CA VAL A 39 0.19 -7.26 -3.83
C VAL A 39 -0.48 -7.82 -2.58
N MET A 40 0.12 -7.53 -1.43
CA MET A 40 -0.41 -7.96 -0.13
C MET A 40 -0.40 -6.79 0.84
N VAL A 41 -1.33 -6.82 1.80
CA VAL A 41 -1.44 -5.81 2.84
C VAL A 41 -1.63 -6.53 4.17
N LYS A 42 -0.90 -6.10 5.19
CA LYS A 42 -0.95 -6.75 6.50
C LYS A 42 -1.03 -5.71 7.62
N PRO A 43 -2.04 -5.76 8.48
CA PRO A 43 -2.12 -4.86 9.63
C PRO A 43 -1.20 -5.37 10.76
N MET A 44 -0.40 -4.47 11.30
CA MET A 44 0.53 -4.76 12.38
C MET A 44 0.58 -3.58 13.35
N GLN A 45 1.65 -3.48 14.12
CA GLN A 45 1.87 -2.36 15.03
C GLN A 45 2.97 -1.42 14.54
N ALA A 46 3.39 -1.57 13.29
CA ALA A 46 4.44 -0.75 12.68
C ALA A 46 4.21 -0.66 11.18
N ASN A 47 4.88 0.29 10.54
CA ASN A 47 4.84 0.43 9.09
C ASN A 47 6.10 -0.17 8.50
N ALA A 48 5.93 -0.96 7.44
CA ALA A 48 7.05 -1.56 6.73
C ALA A 48 6.64 -1.88 5.28
N LEU A 49 7.63 -2.04 4.43
CA LEU A 49 7.40 -2.45 3.04
C LEU A 49 8.35 -3.59 2.72
N ASN A 50 7.79 -4.75 2.48
CA ASN A 50 8.54 -5.93 2.08
C ASN A 50 8.34 -6.16 0.58
N ASN A 51 9.42 -6.42 -0.13
CA ASN A 51 9.37 -6.64 -1.56
C ASN A 51 10.64 -7.34 -2.02
N ASN A 52 10.62 -7.86 -3.25
CA ASN A 52 11.80 -8.44 -3.89
C ASN A 52 12.19 -7.63 -5.14
N CYS A 53 11.93 -6.34 -5.11
CA CYS A 53 12.21 -5.45 -6.23
C CYS A 53 13.69 -5.13 -6.36
N THR A 54 14.11 -4.81 -7.58
CA THR A 54 15.44 -4.25 -7.83
C THR A 54 15.50 -2.83 -7.27
N LYS A 55 16.70 -2.25 -7.21
CA LYS A 55 16.88 -0.90 -6.70
C LYS A 55 16.03 0.13 -7.47
N MET A 56 16.03 0.04 -8.80
CA MET A 56 15.24 0.95 -9.64
C MET A 56 13.74 0.78 -9.43
N GLU A 57 13.30 -0.47 -9.33
CA GLU A 57 11.90 -0.77 -9.07
C GLU A 57 11.47 -0.26 -7.70
N LYS A 58 12.35 -0.41 -6.71
CA LYS A 58 12.10 0.05 -5.36
C LYS A 58 11.94 1.57 -5.29
N GLU A 59 12.73 2.32 -6.05
CA GLU A 59 12.63 3.77 -6.14
C GLU A 59 11.27 4.19 -6.69
N ARG A 60 10.81 3.53 -7.75
CA ARG A 60 9.48 3.79 -8.32
C ARG A 60 8.38 3.46 -7.33
N LEU A 61 8.52 2.33 -6.64
CA LEU A 61 7.56 1.90 -5.65
C LEU A 61 7.47 2.89 -4.48
N ASN A 62 8.60 3.35 -3.98
CA ASN A 62 8.64 4.34 -2.90
C ASN A 62 7.97 5.65 -3.29
N ARG A 63 8.21 6.12 -4.51
CA ARG A 63 7.59 7.34 -5.03
C ARG A 63 6.07 7.18 -5.10
N MET A 64 5.62 6.03 -5.60
CA MET A 64 4.19 5.74 -5.67
C MET A 64 3.55 5.70 -4.28
N LEU A 65 4.25 5.10 -3.30
CA LEU A 65 3.75 5.03 -1.93
C LEU A 65 3.64 6.41 -1.29
N GLU A 66 4.58 7.30 -1.55
CA GLU A 66 4.50 8.67 -1.09
C GLU A 66 3.25 9.36 -1.64
N GLU A 67 2.95 9.15 -2.91
CA GLU A 67 1.74 9.68 -3.53
C GLU A 67 0.47 9.10 -2.91
N ILE A 68 0.44 7.78 -2.71
CA ILE A 68 -0.70 7.10 -2.10
C ILE A 68 -0.99 7.69 -0.71
N PHE A 69 0.01 7.77 0.13
CA PHE A 69 -0.19 8.24 1.50
C PHE A 69 -0.42 9.75 1.56
N GLY A 70 0.16 10.50 0.65
CA GLY A 70 -0.11 11.94 0.53
C GLY A 70 -1.55 12.23 0.14
N GLU A 71 -2.22 11.29 -0.54
CA GLU A 71 -3.60 11.43 -0.99
C GLU A 71 -4.57 10.59 -0.16
N SER A 72 -4.15 10.09 1.00
CA SER A 72 -4.95 9.17 1.80
C SER A 72 -6.31 9.74 2.20
N ASP A 73 -6.41 11.03 2.41
CA ASP A 73 -7.66 11.71 2.72
C ASP A 73 -8.67 11.68 1.56
N MET A 74 -8.22 11.34 0.36
CA MET A 74 -9.06 11.24 -0.83
C MET A 74 -9.60 9.83 -1.06
N TRP A 75 -8.81 8.80 -0.78
CA TRP A 75 -9.21 7.40 -1.06
C TRP A 75 -9.42 6.56 0.20
N LEU A 76 -8.82 6.93 1.31
CA LEU A 76 -9.00 6.21 2.58
C LEU A 76 -10.12 6.89 3.38
N VAL A 77 -11.34 6.61 2.97
CA VAL A 77 -12.52 7.23 3.58
C VAL A 77 -13.48 6.17 4.10
N SER A 78 -14.19 6.51 5.16
CA SER A 78 -15.23 5.68 5.73
C SER A 78 -16.57 6.02 5.08
N ASP A 79 -17.22 5.03 4.58
CA ASP A 79 -18.59 5.18 4.05
C ASP A 79 -19.63 5.15 5.16
#